data_e0a993712d9c1792c830d3e404050359
#
_entry.id   e0a993712d9c1792c830d3e404050359
#
_cell.length_a   1.000
_cell.length_b   1.000
_cell.length_c   1.000
_cell.angle_alpha   90.00
_cell.angle_beta   90.00
_cell.angle_gamma   90.00
#
_symmetry.space_group_name_H-M   'P 1'
#
loop_
_entity.id
_entity.type
_entity.pdbx_description
1 polymer ?
#
loop_
_entity_poly.entity_id
_entity_poly.type
_entity_poly.pdbx_seq_one_letter_code
_entity_poly.pdbx_strand_id
1 'polypeptide(L)' 'MTTHLKKTACTKSQMAQSYGVHLSTFNKWISLIPDLDLRDGQRVLTPKQVSKIIEHLG' A
#
# COMPACT_ATOMS: atom_id res chain seq x y z
N MET A 1 -11.77 -15.55 9.71
CA MET A 1 -11.46 -15.34 9.64
C MET A 1 -10.71 -14.60 9.74
N THR A 2 -10.32 -14.36 9.78
CA THR A 2 -9.77 -13.76 9.99
C THR A 2 -8.98 -13.08 9.60
N THR A 3 -8.60 -12.72 9.48
CA THR A 3 -7.99 -12.14 8.92
C THR A 3 -7.24 -11.30 9.28
N HIS A 4 -6.54 -10.95 9.34
CA HIS A 4 -5.85 -10.15 9.72
C HIS A 4 -4.99 -9.69 9.09
N LEU A 5 -4.66 -8.98 9.01
CA LEU A 5 -4.03 -8.47 8.39
C LEU A 5 -2.95 -8.17 8.76
N LYS A 6 -2.21 -8.26 8.69
CA LYS A 6 -1.10 -8.04 8.99
C LYS A 6 -0.32 -7.45 8.01
N LYS A 7 0.80 -7.07 7.93
CA LYS A 7 1.70 -6.54 6.96
C LYS A 7 2.13 -7.58 5.98
N THR A 8 1.15 -8.13 5.32
CA THR A 8 1.40 -9.13 4.30
C THR A 8 1.32 -8.49 2.93
N ALA A 9 1.79 -9.18 1.92
CA ALA A 9 1.69 -8.68 0.55
C ALA A 9 0.23 -8.47 0.17
N CYS A 10 -0.04 -7.36 -0.48
CA CYS A 10 -1.38 -7.09 -0.95
C CYS A 10 -1.28 -6.15 -2.14
N THR A 11 -2.38 -6.02 -2.88
CA THR A 11 -2.38 -5.17 -4.05
C THR A 11 -2.61 -3.73 -3.66
N LYS A 12 -2.25 -2.83 -4.57
CA LYS A 12 -2.53 -1.42 -4.35
C LYS A 12 -4.02 -1.17 -4.20
N SER A 13 -4.83 -1.89 -4.98
CA SER A 13 -6.28 -1.76 -4.88
C SER A 13 -6.78 -2.13 -3.50
N GLN A 14 -6.25 -3.21 -2.96
CA GLN A 14 -6.64 -3.65 -1.63
C GLN A 14 -6.27 -2.61 -0.58
N MET A 15 -5.09 -2.04 -0.72
CA MET A 15 -4.67 -1.00 0.22
C MET A 15 -5.54 0.24 0.12
N ALA A 16 -5.82 0.67 -1.11
CA ALA A 16 -6.67 1.83 -1.32
C ALA A 16 -8.05 1.60 -0.72
N GLN A 17 -8.59 0.42 -0.91
CA GLN A 17 -9.89 0.07 -0.36
C GLN A 17 -9.86 0.08 1.15
N SER A 18 -8.77 -0.39 1.71
CA SER A 18 -8.58 -0.43 3.15
C SER A 18 -8.58 0.98 3.75
N TYR A 19 -8.04 1.94 3.01
CA TYR A 19 -8.05 3.34 3.45
C TYR A 19 -9.30 4.10 3.03
N GLY A 20 -10.17 3.45 2.27
CA GLY A 20 -11.41 4.08 1.85
C GLY A 20 -11.22 5.16 0.80
N VAL A 21 -10.25 5.01 -0.06
CA VAL A 21 -9.98 5.99 -1.10
C VAL A 21 -9.87 5.31 -2.46
N HIS A 22 -9.94 6.12 -3.50
CA HIS A 22 -9.74 5.65 -4.85
C HIS A 22 -8.30 5.24 -5.08
N LEU A 23 -8.11 4.32 -6.00
CA LEU A 23 -6.76 3.88 -6.32
C LEU A 23 -5.89 5.04 -6.79
N SER A 24 -6.45 5.94 -7.56
CA SER A 24 -5.68 7.08 -8.05
C SER A 24 -5.22 7.97 -6.89
N THR A 25 -6.07 8.16 -5.90
CA THR A 25 -5.69 8.92 -4.72
C THR A 25 -4.62 8.21 -3.93
N PHE A 26 -4.77 6.91 -3.78
CA PHE A 26 -3.78 6.12 -3.07
C PHE A 26 -2.43 6.17 -3.77
N ASN A 27 -2.44 6.06 -5.10
CA ASN A 27 -1.20 6.15 -5.86
C ASN A 27 -0.50 7.48 -5.64
N LYS A 28 -1.27 8.53 -5.55
CA LYS A 28 -0.71 9.84 -5.28
C LYS A 28 -0.06 9.89 -3.91
N TRP A 29 -0.71 9.30 -2.92
CA TRP A 29 -0.17 9.26 -1.58
C TRP A 29 1.15 8.52 -1.52
N ILE A 30 1.21 7.32 -2.11
CA ILE A 30 2.42 6.53 -2.01
C ILE A 30 3.56 7.13 -2.82
N SER A 31 3.26 7.91 -3.83
CA SER A 31 4.32 8.56 -4.60
C SER A 31 5.05 9.62 -3.79
N LEU A 32 4.47 10.04 -2.67
CA LEU A 32 5.10 11.00 -1.79
C LEU A 32 5.99 10.36 -0.74
N ILE A 33 5.99 9.03 -0.67
CA ILE A 33 6.82 8.33 0.29
C ILE A 33 8.21 8.12 -0.31
N PRO A 34 9.22 8.78 0.23
CA PRO A 34 10.53 8.77 -0.41
C PRO A 34 11.25 7.43 -0.38
N ASP A 35 11.00 6.65 0.66
CA ASP A 35 11.69 5.38 0.80
C ASP A 35 10.97 4.20 0.18
N LEU A 36 9.86 4.46 -0.45
CA LEU A 36 9.07 3.40 -1.02
C LEU A 36 9.57 3.08 -2.40
N ASP A 37 10.21 1.96 -2.53
CA ASP A 37 10.85 1.57 -3.77
C ASP A 37 9.91 0.76 -4.64
N LEU A 38 9.05 1.45 -5.36
CA LEU A 38 8.07 0.82 -6.23
C LEU A 38 8.56 0.75 -7.66
N ARG A 39 8.26 -0.35 -8.32
CA ARG A 39 8.59 -0.50 -9.70
C ARG A 39 7.44 -0.09 -10.57
N ASP A 40 7.74 0.33 -11.78
CA ASP A 40 6.72 0.63 -12.76
C ASP A 40 5.88 -0.60 -12.99
N GLY A 41 4.58 -0.44 -12.95
CA GLY A 41 3.66 -1.53 -13.21
C GLY A 41 3.52 -2.53 -12.10
N GLN A 42 4.15 -2.28 -10.97
CA GLN A 42 4.04 -3.18 -9.84
C GLN A 42 2.62 -3.14 -9.31
N ARG A 43 2.00 -4.31 -9.21
CA ARG A 43 0.65 -4.39 -8.70
C ARG A 43 0.59 -4.84 -7.28
N VAL A 44 1.39 -5.83 -6.93
CA VAL A 44 1.40 -6.41 -5.59
C VAL A 44 2.51 -5.79 -4.79
N LEU A 45 2.17 -5.31 -3.62
CA LEU A 45 3.14 -4.69 -2.72
C LEU A 45 3.75 -5.74 -1.83
N THR A 46 5.05 -5.63 -1.60
CA THR A 46 5.72 -6.56 -0.69
C THR A 46 5.37 -6.19 0.75
N PRO A 47 5.52 -7.12 1.69
CA PRO A 47 5.24 -6.81 3.09
C PRO A 47 6.04 -5.62 3.59
N LYS A 48 7.26 -5.47 3.11
CA LYS A 48 8.09 -4.36 3.50
C LYS A 48 7.51 -3.04 3.01
N GLN A 49 7.04 -3.02 1.78
CA GLN A 49 6.42 -1.84 1.23
C GLN A 49 5.12 -1.51 1.95
N VAL A 50 4.34 -2.53 2.26
CA VAL A 50 3.09 -2.34 3.00
C VAL A 50 3.40 -1.72 4.37
N SER A 51 4.42 -2.22 5.01
CA SER A 51 4.82 -1.73 6.32
C SER A 51 5.17 -0.25 6.26
N LYS A 52 5.93 0.13 5.24
CA LYS A 52 6.32 1.53 5.08
C LYS A 52 5.13 2.43 4.78
N ILE A 53 4.21 1.94 4.00
CA ILE A 53 3.01 2.72 3.68
C ILE A 53 2.20 2.94 4.95
N ILE A 54 2.02 1.91 5.74
CA ILE A 54 1.25 2.01 6.97
C ILE A 54 1.93 2.99 7.94
N GLU A 55 3.23 2.91 8.04
CA GLU A 55 3.96 3.83 8.90
C GLU A 55 3.80 5.28 8.47
N HIS A 56 3.77 5.49 7.18
CA HIS A 56 3.72 6.84 6.64
C HIS A 56 2.31 7.43 6.66
N LEU A 57 1.33 6.62 6.31
CA LEU A 57 -0.04 7.10 6.21
C LEU A 57 -0.81 6.98 7.52
N GLY A 58 -0.38 6.10 8.33
CA GLY A 58 -1.07 5.86 9.58
C GLY A 58 -2.15 4.83 9.41
#